data_0c6a0e418cca8a9c58d9b9ffbb9de365
#
_entry.id   0c6a0e418cca8a9c58d9b9ffbb9de365
#
_cell.length_a   1.000
_cell.length_b   1.000
_cell.length_c   1.000
_cell.angle_alpha   90.00
_cell.angle_beta   90.00
_cell.angle_gamma   90.00
#
_symmetry.space_group_name_H-M   'P 1'
#
loop_
_entity.id
_entity.type
_entity.pdbx_description
1 polymer ?
#
loop_
_entity_poly.entity_id
_entity_poly.type
_entity_poly.pdbx_seq_one_letter_code
_entity_poly.pdbx_strand_id
1 'polypeptide(L)'
;GRKLIADQIRNISKSIKGLSDDIENSAMLDLVKEKNILEELERHNIVVNKINYLTKGKNEFKITIDKNTCANGGLCDEKLVEIISNYLGEQLSAQKYGCNIYKDTCKIVLTKVEKFVATTQAASLSRDGHVLCGDNYTYMEIDNGQYMMAICDGMGKGKRAYDESSTTIDILEKMIEAKIDNEIVIKTINNMLLLSNSDEIFSTLDLGIIDLKQGRLETVKMGACSTYIKRANNDVDFISSSSLPVGILSEIKLDRHNYKLNDGDYIIMVSDGIIDAGKNNDIGENWLIYFLKKLNTYDPKEMIDKIMDRALELQLDKIEDDMTVMVTKVNRLK
;
A
#
# COMPACT_ATOMS: atom_id res chain seq x y z
N GLY A 1 -22.62 13.48 26.52
CA GLY A 1 -21.30 12.92 26.87
C GLY A 1 -21.28 11.39 27.06
N ARG A 2 -21.99 10.82 28.07
CA ARG A 2 -21.88 9.37 28.37
C ARG A 2 -22.43 8.45 27.28
N LYS A 3 -23.49 8.84 26.57
CA LYS A 3 -24.06 8.03 25.48
C LYS A 3 -23.12 7.98 24.27
N LEU A 4 -22.50 9.10 23.94
CA LEU A 4 -21.52 9.20 22.86
C LEU A 4 -20.29 8.31 23.14
N ILE A 5 -19.75 8.38 24.37
CA ILE A 5 -18.61 7.55 24.79
C ILE A 5 -18.99 6.05 24.76
N ALA A 6 -20.20 5.68 25.18
CA ALA A 6 -20.65 4.29 25.13
C ALA A 6 -20.78 3.77 23.68
N ASP A 7 -21.30 4.59 22.78
CA ASP A 7 -21.42 4.23 21.35
C ASP A 7 -20.04 4.14 20.68
N GLN A 8 -19.11 5.01 21.04
CA GLN A 8 -17.73 4.98 20.59
C GLN A 8 -16.99 3.72 21.08
N ILE A 9 -17.09 3.38 22.36
CA ILE A 9 -16.53 2.13 22.91
C ILE A 9 -17.13 0.90 22.21
N ARG A 10 -18.43 0.95 21.89
CA ARG A 10 -19.11 -0.14 21.16
C ARG A 10 -18.57 -0.27 19.72
N ASN A 11 -18.28 0.85 19.04
CA ASN A 11 -17.71 0.83 17.70
C ASN A 11 -16.27 0.31 17.71
N ILE A 12 -15.44 0.73 18.65
CA ILE A 12 -14.09 0.17 18.87
C ILE A 12 -14.17 -1.33 19.17
N SER A 13 -15.09 -1.76 20.03
CA SER A 13 -15.29 -3.17 20.35
C SER A 13 -15.73 -3.97 19.12
N LYS A 14 -16.58 -3.42 18.25
CA LYS A 14 -16.95 -4.05 16.97
C LYS A 14 -15.74 -4.14 16.01
N SER A 15 -14.93 -3.08 15.94
CA SER A 15 -13.71 -3.09 15.10
C SER A 15 -12.70 -4.13 15.59
N ILE A 16 -12.48 -4.22 16.92
CA ILE A 16 -11.60 -5.23 17.53
C ILE A 16 -12.14 -6.65 17.30
N LYS A 17 -13.47 -6.82 17.39
CA LYS A 17 -14.09 -8.12 17.10
C LYS A 17 -13.98 -8.49 15.61
N GLY A 18 -14.16 -7.53 14.69
CA GLY A 18 -13.90 -7.71 13.27
C GLY A 18 -12.45 -8.11 13.00
N LEU A 19 -11.49 -7.49 13.69
CA LEU A 19 -10.07 -7.87 13.68
C LEU A 19 -9.86 -9.34 14.09
N SER A 20 -10.52 -9.78 15.16
CA SER A 20 -10.42 -11.17 15.64
C SER A 20 -10.99 -12.16 14.62
N ASP A 21 -12.17 -11.85 14.07
CA ASP A 21 -12.83 -12.69 13.08
C ASP A 21 -12.04 -12.76 11.75
N ASP A 22 -11.36 -11.67 11.34
CA ASP A 22 -10.53 -11.64 10.14
C ASP A 22 -9.17 -12.33 10.33
N ILE A 23 -8.58 -12.25 11.52
CA ILE A 23 -7.37 -13.02 11.87
C ILE A 23 -7.68 -14.53 11.83
N GLU A 24 -8.84 -14.96 12.33
CA GLU A 24 -9.27 -16.35 12.30
C GLU A 24 -9.61 -16.83 10.87
N ASN A 25 -10.16 -15.95 10.02
CA ASN A 25 -10.58 -16.27 8.65
C ASN A 25 -9.52 -15.97 7.56
N SER A 26 -8.43 -15.29 7.89
CA SER A 26 -7.50 -14.73 6.90
C SER A 26 -6.59 -15.74 6.20
N ALA A 27 -6.44 -16.95 6.72
CA ALA A 27 -5.62 -18.00 6.11
C ALA A 27 -6.34 -19.34 6.18
N MET A 28 -6.89 -19.79 5.05
CA MET A 28 -7.49 -21.13 4.94
C MET A 28 -6.46 -22.15 4.50
N LEU A 29 -6.40 -23.28 5.20
CA LEU A 29 -5.63 -24.45 4.77
C LEU A 29 -6.35 -25.09 3.57
N ASP A 30 -5.64 -25.23 2.45
CA ASP A 30 -6.14 -25.97 1.29
C ASP A 30 -5.58 -27.39 1.30
N LEU A 31 -6.25 -28.27 2.03
CA LEU A 31 -5.85 -29.68 2.22
C LEU A 31 -5.81 -30.46 0.89
N VAL A 32 -6.59 -30.07 -0.10
CA VAL A 32 -6.60 -30.72 -1.41
C VAL A 32 -5.31 -30.39 -2.15
N LYS A 33 -4.91 -29.13 -2.16
CA LYS A 33 -3.63 -28.73 -2.77
C LYS A 33 -2.42 -29.27 -2.01
N GLU A 34 -2.48 -29.33 -0.68
CA GLU A 34 -1.44 -29.98 0.13
C GLU A 34 -1.20 -31.40 -0.29
N LYS A 35 -2.29 -32.20 -0.38
CA LYS A 35 -2.22 -33.60 -0.81
C LYS A 35 -1.67 -33.75 -2.21
N ASN A 36 -2.16 -32.95 -3.16
CA ASN A 36 -1.72 -33.04 -4.54
C ASN A 36 -0.23 -32.66 -4.71
N ILE A 37 0.25 -31.66 -3.97
CA ILE A 37 1.68 -31.30 -3.97
C ILE A 37 2.52 -32.41 -3.35
N LEU A 38 2.06 -33.05 -2.27
CA LEU A 38 2.74 -34.21 -1.69
C LEU A 38 2.89 -35.33 -2.71
N GLU A 39 1.81 -35.70 -3.38
CA GLU A 39 1.82 -36.77 -4.43
C GLU A 39 2.78 -36.40 -5.57
N GLU A 40 2.85 -35.12 -5.96
CA GLU A 40 3.76 -34.67 -7.01
C GLU A 40 5.23 -34.75 -6.57
N LEU A 41 5.54 -34.36 -5.33
CA LEU A 41 6.90 -34.48 -4.77
C LEU A 41 7.33 -35.96 -4.63
N GLU A 42 6.42 -36.86 -4.22
CA GLU A 42 6.68 -38.31 -4.14
C GLU A 42 7.01 -38.90 -5.51
N ARG A 43 6.33 -38.51 -6.60
CA ARG A 43 6.65 -38.90 -7.98
C ARG A 43 8.09 -38.56 -8.39
N HIS A 44 8.61 -37.46 -7.81
CA HIS A 44 9.99 -37.02 -8.01
C HIS A 44 10.98 -37.53 -6.97
N ASN A 45 10.58 -38.52 -6.15
CA ASN A 45 11.37 -39.13 -5.07
C ASN A 45 11.83 -38.11 -4.00
N ILE A 46 11.01 -37.08 -3.76
CA ILE A 46 11.26 -36.06 -2.71
C ILE A 46 10.35 -36.37 -1.54
N VAL A 47 10.96 -36.71 -0.41
CA VAL A 47 10.25 -36.98 0.85
C VAL A 47 10.25 -35.70 1.71
N VAL A 48 9.08 -35.29 2.17
CA VAL A 48 8.85 -34.16 3.07
C VAL A 48 8.05 -34.65 4.29
N ASN A 49 8.26 -34.00 5.44
CA ASN A 49 7.60 -34.39 6.68
C ASN A 49 6.20 -33.80 6.77
N LYS A 50 6.05 -32.57 6.30
CA LYS A 50 4.79 -31.81 6.35
C LYS A 50 4.76 -30.74 5.27
N ILE A 51 3.59 -30.53 4.69
CA ILE A 51 3.28 -29.39 3.83
C ILE A 51 2.07 -28.68 4.43
N ASN A 52 2.09 -27.35 4.44
CA ASN A 52 0.93 -26.54 4.67
C ASN A 52 0.77 -25.58 3.49
N TYR A 53 -0.39 -25.60 2.85
CA TYR A 53 -0.76 -24.68 1.79
C TYR A 53 -1.78 -23.69 2.35
N LEU A 54 -1.35 -22.45 2.60
CA LEU A 54 -2.19 -21.38 3.13
C LEU A 54 -2.61 -20.47 1.99
N THR A 55 -3.90 -20.28 1.80
CA THR A 55 -4.44 -19.29 0.85
C THR A 55 -4.89 -18.04 1.60
N LYS A 56 -4.62 -16.86 1.04
CA LYS A 56 -5.17 -15.60 1.47
C LYS A 56 -5.86 -14.94 0.28
N GLY A 57 -7.20 -14.86 0.33
CA GLY A 57 -7.98 -14.38 -0.81
C GLY A 57 -7.88 -15.28 -2.05
N LYS A 58 -8.15 -14.71 -3.23
CA LYS A 58 -8.27 -15.51 -4.47
C LYS A 58 -6.93 -15.87 -5.14
N ASN A 59 -5.86 -15.10 -4.90
CA ASN A 59 -4.62 -15.21 -5.68
C ASN A 59 -3.34 -15.28 -4.87
N GLU A 60 -3.41 -15.15 -3.54
CA GLU A 60 -2.25 -15.24 -2.68
C GLU A 60 -2.19 -16.59 -1.99
N PHE A 61 -1.01 -17.18 -1.95
CA PHE A 61 -0.76 -18.38 -1.18
C PHE A 61 0.68 -18.37 -0.62
N LYS A 62 0.84 -19.15 0.42
CA LYS A 62 2.12 -19.46 1.05
C LYS A 62 2.21 -20.95 1.30
N ILE A 63 3.26 -21.58 0.80
CA ILE A 63 3.51 -23.00 1.02
C ILE A 63 4.64 -23.13 2.04
N THR A 64 4.39 -23.86 3.09
CA THR A 64 5.41 -24.16 4.10
C THR A 64 5.71 -25.65 4.05
N ILE A 65 6.96 -26.02 3.88
CA ILE A 65 7.44 -27.40 3.77
C ILE A 65 8.43 -27.67 4.89
N ASP A 66 8.11 -28.63 5.72
CA ASP A 66 9.04 -29.16 6.72
C ASP A 66 9.63 -30.46 6.20
N LYS A 67 10.96 -30.58 6.20
CA LYS A 67 11.67 -31.77 5.76
C LYS A 67 12.90 -32.02 6.63
N ASN A 68 13.41 -33.24 6.59
CA ASN A 68 14.67 -33.57 7.21
C ASN A 68 15.84 -32.83 6.54
N THR A 69 16.83 -32.44 7.33
CA THR A 69 18.03 -31.80 6.80
C THR A 69 18.78 -32.75 5.88
N CYS A 70 19.31 -32.21 4.79
CA CYS A 70 20.11 -32.99 3.84
C CYS A 70 21.60 -32.87 4.18
N ALA A 71 22.31 -33.98 4.13
CA ALA A 71 23.75 -34.06 4.46
C ALA A 71 24.64 -33.23 3.51
N ASN A 72 24.18 -32.93 2.31
CA ASN A 72 24.96 -32.25 1.25
C ASN A 72 24.48 -30.84 0.90
N GLY A 73 23.86 -30.13 1.80
CA GLY A 73 23.40 -28.74 1.71
C GLY A 73 23.22 -28.13 0.32
N GLY A 74 22.00 -27.85 -0.09
CA GLY A 74 21.83 -26.78 -1.04
C GLY A 74 20.99 -27.00 -2.31
N LEU A 75 20.75 -28.21 -2.78
CA LEU A 75 19.99 -28.41 -4.04
C LEU A 75 18.49 -28.69 -3.85
N CYS A 76 18.03 -28.83 -2.62
CA CYS A 76 16.64 -29.22 -2.37
C CYS A 76 15.63 -28.11 -2.69
N ASP A 77 16.01 -26.85 -2.54
CA ASP A 77 15.13 -25.72 -2.83
C ASP A 77 14.96 -25.51 -4.34
N GLU A 78 16.02 -25.57 -5.13
CA GLU A 78 15.91 -25.43 -6.59
C GLU A 78 14.97 -26.46 -7.16
N LYS A 79 15.16 -27.77 -6.80
CA LYS A 79 14.28 -28.84 -7.24
C LYS A 79 12.85 -28.71 -6.72
N LEU A 80 12.68 -28.37 -5.43
CA LEU A 80 11.35 -28.16 -4.86
C LEU A 80 10.63 -26.97 -5.51
N VAL A 81 11.34 -25.86 -5.72
CA VAL A 81 10.81 -24.68 -6.41
C VAL A 81 10.40 -25.04 -7.83
N GLU A 82 11.26 -25.73 -8.59
CA GLU A 82 10.97 -26.10 -9.97
C GLU A 82 9.74 -27.02 -10.08
N ILE A 83 9.68 -28.09 -9.30
CA ILE A 83 8.57 -29.07 -9.34
C ILE A 83 7.25 -28.40 -8.96
N ILE A 84 7.24 -27.66 -7.83
CA ILE A 84 6.00 -27.04 -7.35
C ILE A 84 5.58 -25.87 -8.24
N SER A 85 6.55 -25.10 -8.78
CA SER A 85 6.27 -24.05 -9.76
C SER A 85 5.63 -24.60 -11.02
N ASN A 86 6.17 -25.68 -11.57
CA ASN A 86 5.62 -26.36 -12.76
C ASN A 86 4.22 -26.92 -12.49
N TYR A 87 4.03 -27.56 -11.32
CA TYR A 87 2.74 -28.10 -10.93
C TYR A 87 1.65 -27.01 -10.78
N LEU A 88 1.99 -25.87 -10.16
CA LEU A 88 1.05 -24.77 -9.95
C LEU A 88 0.92 -23.83 -11.14
N GLY A 89 1.84 -23.87 -12.11
CA GLY A 89 1.92 -22.91 -13.23
C GLY A 89 2.31 -21.51 -12.77
N GLU A 90 3.01 -21.38 -11.63
CA GLU A 90 3.38 -20.12 -11.01
C GLU A 90 4.88 -20.09 -10.69
N GLN A 91 5.54 -18.97 -10.92
CA GLN A 91 6.93 -18.79 -10.50
C GLN A 91 7.01 -18.57 -8.99
N LEU A 92 7.81 -19.40 -8.31
CA LEU A 92 7.97 -19.38 -6.87
C LEU A 92 9.38 -19.00 -6.46
N SER A 93 9.51 -18.35 -5.31
CA SER A 93 10.75 -18.13 -4.58
C SER A 93 10.74 -18.92 -3.28
N ALA A 94 11.92 -19.34 -2.81
CA ALA A 94 12.09 -20.09 -1.58
C ALA A 94 12.88 -19.30 -0.54
N GLN A 95 12.37 -19.25 0.69
CA GLN A 95 13.10 -18.83 1.87
C GLN A 95 13.36 -20.05 2.77
N LYS A 96 14.61 -20.24 3.20
CA LYS A 96 15.02 -21.37 4.03
C LYS A 96 15.20 -20.96 5.49
N TYR A 97 14.68 -21.75 6.40
CA TYR A 97 14.85 -21.55 7.82
C TYR A 97 15.41 -22.84 8.46
N GLY A 98 16.47 -22.68 9.23
CA GLY A 98 17.07 -23.80 9.97
C GLY A 98 17.80 -24.83 9.09
N CYS A 99 18.19 -24.46 7.85
CA CYS A 99 19.04 -25.30 7.01
C CYS A 99 20.46 -25.31 7.61
N ASN A 100 20.67 -26.15 8.61
CA ASN A 100 21.91 -26.29 9.33
C ASN A 100 22.13 -27.78 9.61
N ILE A 101 23.35 -28.27 9.38
CA ILE A 101 23.77 -29.66 9.66
C ILE A 101 23.57 -30.09 11.11
N TYR A 102 23.39 -29.16 12.04
CA TYR A 102 23.14 -29.41 13.47
C TYR A 102 21.66 -29.50 13.85
N LYS A 103 20.74 -29.36 12.89
CA LYS A 103 19.29 -29.48 13.11
C LYS A 103 18.75 -30.65 12.32
N ASP A 104 17.85 -31.43 12.92
CA ASP A 104 17.24 -32.59 12.27
C ASP A 104 16.21 -32.22 11.18
N THR A 105 15.67 -30.99 11.26
CA THR A 105 14.64 -30.51 10.34
C THR A 105 14.95 -29.13 9.80
N CYS A 106 14.59 -28.89 8.54
CA CYS A 106 14.59 -27.58 7.93
C CYS A 106 13.18 -27.21 7.44
N LYS A 107 12.90 -25.92 7.41
CA LYS A 107 11.66 -25.33 6.94
C LYS A 107 11.92 -24.52 5.69
N ILE A 108 11.15 -24.78 4.64
CA ILE A 108 11.18 -24.03 3.39
C ILE A 108 9.84 -23.35 3.23
N VAL A 109 9.89 -22.06 2.95
CA VAL A 109 8.70 -21.25 2.67
C VAL A 109 8.74 -20.83 1.21
N LEU A 110 7.72 -21.23 0.44
CA LEU A 110 7.56 -20.84 -0.96
C LEU A 110 6.48 -19.78 -1.08
N THR A 111 6.81 -18.72 -1.82
CA THR A 111 5.88 -17.63 -2.17
C THR A 111 6.00 -17.31 -3.65
N LYS A 112 5.00 -16.65 -4.24
CA LYS A 112 5.12 -16.15 -5.62
C LYS A 112 6.26 -15.15 -5.75
N VAL A 113 6.98 -15.24 -6.86
CA VAL A 113 8.04 -14.28 -7.19
C VAL A 113 7.42 -12.91 -7.49
N GLU A 114 8.05 -11.86 -7.00
CA GLU A 114 7.74 -10.50 -7.40
C GLU A 114 8.17 -10.27 -8.85
N LYS A 115 7.25 -9.71 -9.62
CA LYS A 115 7.47 -9.40 -11.05
C LYS A 115 7.74 -7.92 -11.29
N PHE A 116 7.50 -7.12 -10.27
CA PHE A 116 7.65 -5.67 -10.31
C PHE A 116 8.44 -5.17 -9.10
N VAL A 117 9.04 -4.01 -9.26
CA VAL A 117 9.67 -3.22 -8.20
C VAL A 117 9.10 -1.82 -8.24
N ALA A 118 8.88 -1.22 -7.08
CA ALA A 118 8.44 0.16 -6.93
C ALA A 118 9.55 1.00 -6.31
N THR A 119 9.72 2.22 -6.83
CA THR A 119 10.69 3.20 -6.29
C THR A 119 9.99 4.52 -6.14
N THR A 120 9.94 5.04 -4.92
CA THR A 120 9.23 6.27 -4.59
C THR A 120 10.18 7.39 -4.20
N GLN A 121 9.82 8.60 -4.62
CA GLN A 121 10.35 9.86 -4.11
C GLN A 121 9.16 10.73 -3.70
N ALA A 122 9.37 11.60 -2.70
CA ALA A 122 8.36 12.53 -2.26
C ALA A 122 9.01 13.84 -1.82
N ALA A 123 8.26 14.94 -1.95
CA ALA A 123 8.65 16.25 -1.44
C ALA A 123 7.41 17.00 -0.96
N SER A 124 7.60 17.81 0.08
CA SER A 124 6.58 18.70 0.63
C SER A 124 7.13 20.10 0.84
N LEU A 125 6.27 21.08 0.65
CA LEU A 125 6.52 22.49 0.97
C LEU A 125 5.39 22.99 1.86
N SER A 126 5.74 23.61 2.98
CA SER A 126 4.75 24.23 3.85
C SER A 126 4.30 25.58 3.27
N ARG A 127 3.03 25.92 3.51
CA ARG A 127 2.48 27.23 3.13
C ARG A 127 3.29 28.37 3.74
N ASP A 128 3.25 29.53 3.09
CA ASP A 128 3.99 30.72 3.52
C ASP A 128 3.67 31.13 4.97
N GLY A 129 4.73 31.41 5.74
CA GLY A 129 4.64 31.75 7.16
C GLY A 129 4.50 30.57 8.13
N HIS A 130 4.50 29.32 7.64
CA HIS A 130 4.48 28.12 8.47
C HIS A 130 5.81 27.35 8.40
N VAL A 131 6.24 26.80 9.54
CA VAL A 131 7.47 25.96 9.66
C VAL A 131 7.14 24.49 9.43
N LEU A 132 5.91 24.07 9.76
CA LEU A 132 5.46 22.68 9.64
C LEU A 132 4.44 22.58 8.51
N CYS A 133 4.63 21.58 7.67
CA CYS A 133 3.68 21.17 6.64
C CYS A 133 2.55 20.39 7.31
N GLY A 134 1.30 20.72 7.04
CA GLY A 134 0.13 19.98 7.51
C GLY A 134 -0.03 18.63 6.81
N ASP A 135 0.56 18.48 5.63
CA ASP A 135 0.63 17.22 4.92
C ASP A 135 1.68 16.30 5.51
N ASN A 136 1.34 15.02 5.64
CA ASN A 136 2.30 13.95 5.92
C ASN A 136 2.14 12.81 4.91
N TYR A 137 3.21 12.08 4.69
CA TYR A 137 3.21 10.96 3.74
C TYR A 137 4.08 9.82 4.23
N THR A 138 3.83 8.64 3.68
CA THR A 138 4.65 7.45 3.88
C THR A 138 4.71 6.60 2.62
N TYR A 139 5.78 5.84 2.48
CA TYR A 139 5.90 4.75 1.51
C TYR A 139 6.85 3.70 2.04
N MET A 140 6.47 2.42 1.87
CA MET A 140 7.23 1.32 2.40
C MET A 140 6.93 0.01 1.68
N GLU A 141 7.89 -0.91 1.68
CA GLU A 141 7.63 -2.30 1.34
C GLU A 141 6.91 -2.99 2.50
N ILE A 142 5.89 -3.75 2.17
CA ILE A 142 5.17 -4.60 3.11
C ILE A 142 5.49 -6.05 2.78
N ASP A 143 5.49 -6.90 3.77
CA ASP A 143 5.64 -8.35 3.58
C ASP A 143 4.71 -8.88 2.46
N ASN A 144 5.12 -9.98 1.83
CA ASN A 144 4.42 -10.64 0.72
C ASN A 144 4.43 -9.93 -0.64
N GLY A 145 5.41 -9.06 -0.90
CA GLY A 145 5.52 -8.39 -2.19
C GLY A 145 4.44 -7.34 -2.42
N GLN A 146 4.10 -6.62 -1.38
CA GLN A 146 3.26 -5.44 -1.45
C GLN A 146 4.08 -4.18 -1.17
N TYR A 147 3.71 -3.09 -1.80
CA TYR A 147 4.30 -1.78 -1.60
C TYR A 147 3.22 -0.76 -1.31
N MET A 148 3.31 -0.10 -0.16
CA MET A 148 2.36 0.91 0.29
C MET A 148 2.89 2.31 0.01
N MET A 149 1.99 3.22 -0.32
CA MET A 149 2.20 4.66 -0.39
C MET A 149 0.94 5.37 0.11
N ALA A 150 1.11 6.42 0.90
CA ALA A 150 -0.01 7.20 1.40
C ALA A 150 0.36 8.67 1.57
N ILE A 151 -0.63 9.54 1.32
CA ILE A 151 -0.61 10.97 1.68
C ILE A 151 -1.81 11.23 2.58
N CYS A 152 -1.59 11.99 3.63
CA CYS A 152 -2.61 12.47 4.55
C CYS A 152 -2.44 13.98 4.71
N ASP A 153 -3.46 14.73 4.38
CA ASP A 153 -3.53 16.16 4.65
C ASP A 153 -4.38 16.38 5.90
N GLY A 154 -3.77 17.02 6.91
CA GLY A 154 -4.37 17.34 8.19
C GLY A 154 -5.15 18.63 8.14
N MET A 155 -6.38 18.61 8.65
CA MET A 155 -7.23 19.79 8.63
C MET A 155 -6.72 20.89 9.56
N GLY A 156 -6.65 22.08 9.04
CA GLY A 156 -6.28 23.26 9.82
C GLY A 156 -4.96 23.89 9.36
N LYS A 157 -4.13 24.34 10.31
CA LYS A 157 -2.90 25.07 9.98
C LYS A 157 -1.79 24.77 10.97
N GLY A 158 -0.57 24.66 10.45
CA GLY A 158 0.64 24.56 11.24
C GLY A 158 0.68 23.29 12.12
N LYS A 159 1.09 23.44 13.37
CA LYS A 159 1.33 22.30 14.26
C LYS A 159 0.14 21.36 14.42
N ARG A 160 -1.08 21.87 14.48
CA ARG A 160 -2.27 21.04 14.67
C ARG A 160 -2.49 20.11 13.48
N ALA A 161 -2.48 20.66 12.25
CA ALA A 161 -2.62 19.86 11.02
C ALA A 161 -1.50 18.82 10.92
N TYR A 162 -0.26 19.22 11.24
CA TYR A 162 0.88 18.31 11.29
C TYR A 162 0.69 17.16 12.29
N ASP A 163 0.28 17.47 13.52
CA ASP A 163 0.11 16.45 14.58
C ASP A 163 -0.99 15.43 14.20
N GLU A 164 -2.05 15.87 13.50
CA GLU A 164 -3.16 15.02 13.05
C GLU A 164 -2.75 14.10 11.90
N SER A 165 -2.19 14.67 10.84
CA SER A 165 -1.76 13.90 9.68
C SER A 165 -0.62 12.94 10.03
N SER A 166 0.34 13.38 10.86
CA SER A 166 1.43 12.54 11.37
C SER A 166 0.89 11.36 12.19
N THR A 167 -0.05 11.61 13.12
CA THR A 167 -0.66 10.54 13.90
C THR A 167 -1.42 9.55 13.02
N THR A 168 -2.13 10.04 12.01
CA THR A 168 -2.86 9.21 11.05
C THR A 168 -1.90 8.28 10.29
N ILE A 169 -0.79 8.85 9.77
CA ILE A 169 0.24 8.08 9.06
C ILE A 169 0.90 7.05 9.99
N ASP A 170 1.28 7.43 11.21
CA ASP A 170 1.89 6.53 12.20
C ASP A 170 1.01 5.31 12.52
N ILE A 171 -0.31 5.53 12.64
CA ILE A 171 -1.26 4.45 12.90
C ILE A 171 -1.41 3.57 11.66
N LEU A 172 -1.54 4.19 10.48
CA LEU A 172 -1.62 3.48 9.21
C LEU A 172 -0.43 2.53 9.05
N GLU A 173 0.79 3.02 9.21
CA GLU A 173 2.02 2.22 9.11
C GLU A 173 2.02 1.02 10.06
N LYS A 174 1.83 1.27 11.35
CA LYS A 174 1.87 0.23 12.38
C LYS A 174 0.82 -0.85 12.18
N MET A 175 -0.40 -0.47 11.76
CA MET A 175 -1.48 -1.44 11.54
C MET A 175 -1.26 -2.25 10.25
N ILE A 176 -0.77 -1.61 9.19
CA ILE A 176 -0.43 -2.31 7.94
C ILE A 176 0.75 -3.27 8.15
N GLU A 177 1.81 -2.84 8.87
CA GLU A 177 2.93 -3.72 9.26
C GLU A 177 2.44 -4.93 10.09
N ALA A 178 1.46 -4.72 10.96
CA ALA A 178 0.81 -5.79 11.72
C ALA A 178 -0.10 -6.69 10.85
N LYS A 179 -0.18 -6.44 9.52
CA LYS A 179 -0.97 -7.20 8.54
C LYS A 179 -2.47 -7.16 8.80
N ILE A 180 -2.94 -6.08 9.40
CA ILE A 180 -4.35 -5.82 9.59
C ILE A 180 -4.99 -5.46 8.25
N ASP A 181 -6.19 -5.93 7.99
CA ASP A 181 -6.92 -5.62 6.77
C ASP A 181 -7.11 -4.11 6.57
N ASN A 182 -6.88 -3.63 5.34
CA ASN A 182 -6.90 -2.20 5.01
C ASN A 182 -8.23 -1.51 5.37
N GLU A 183 -9.35 -2.23 5.26
CA GLU A 183 -10.66 -1.67 5.63
C GLU A 183 -10.76 -1.43 7.13
N ILE A 184 -10.25 -2.37 7.91
CA ILE A 184 -10.22 -2.26 9.37
C ILE A 184 -9.30 -1.13 9.79
N VAL A 185 -8.13 -1.01 9.16
CA VAL A 185 -7.18 0.08 9.41
C VAL A 185 -7.86 1.43 9.22
N ILE A 186 -8.49 1.65 8.06
CA ILE A 186 -9.13 2.94 7.75
C ILE A 186 -10.32 3.22 8.67
N LYS A 187 -11.15 2.21 8.98
CA LYS A 187 -12.23 2.35 9.95
C LYS A 187 -11.72 2.68 11.35
N THR A 188 -10.60 2.12 11.76
CA THR A 188 -9.96 2.40 13.04
C THR A 188 -9.46 3.84 13.09
N ILE A 189 -8.75 4.30 12.06
CA ILE A 189 -8.29 5.70 11.92
C ILE A 189 -9.50 6.64 11.99
N ASN A 190 -10.55 6.37 11.22
CA ASN A 190 -11.77 7.17 11.24
C ASN A 190 -12.37 7.28 12.65
N ASN A 191 -12.49 6.17 13.35
CA ASN A 191 -13.04 6.15 14.71
C ASN A 191 -12.14 6.90 15.71
N MET A 192 -10.82 6.81 15.54
CA MET A 192 -9.88 7.54 16.41
C MET A 192 -9.97 9.05 16.20
N LEU A 193 -10.07 9.51 14.95
CA LEU A 193 -10.27 10.92 14.65
C LEU A 193 -11.62 11.43 15.18
N LEU A 194 -12.68 10.66 15.07
CA LEU A 194 -13.98 10.98 15.69
C LEU A 194 -13.93 11.05 17.22
N LEU A 195 -13.06 10.26 17.88
CA LEU A 195 -12.90 10.25 19.32
C LEU A 195 -12.09 11.42 19.85
N SER A 196 -11.08 11.87 19.08
CA SER A 196 -10.21 12.99 19.48
C SER A 196 -10.92 14.34 19.46
N ASN A 197 -12.20 14.37 19.08
CA ASN A 197 -12.92 15.60 18.81
C ASN A 197 -13.62 16.25 19.98
N SER A 198 -13.00 17.29 20.50
CA SER A 198 -13.71 18.47 21.03
C SER A 198 -14.02 19.54 19.93
N ASP A 199 -13.35 19.49 18.78
CA ASP A 199 -13.45 20.45 17.67
C ASP A 199 -13.26 19.70 16.35
N GLU A 200 -14.29 19.53 15.56
CA GLU A 200 -14.36 18.99 14.19
C GLU A 200 -12.99 18.71 13.51
N ILE A 201 -12.32 17.61 13.90
CA ILE A 201 -11.04 17.16 13.36
C ILE A 201 -11.30 16.14 12.27
N PHE A 202 -10.82 16.38 11.08
CA PHE A 202 -10.87 15.41 9.98
C PHE A 202 -9.64 15.58 9.10
N SER A 203 -9.25 14.51 8.45
CA SER A 203 -8.10 14.50 7.55
C SER A 203 -8.47 13.84 6.24
N THR A 204 -7.78 14.20 5.17
CA THR A 204 -7.84 13.43 3.94
C THR A 204 -6.92 12.22 4.06
N LEU A 205 -7.22 11.16 3.34
CA LEU A 205 -6.34 10.00 3.23
C LEU A 205 -6.37 9.47 1.79
N ASP A 206 -5.22 9.47 1.14
CA ASP A 206 -4.99 8.79 -0.13
C ASP A 206 -4.04 7.63 0.11
N LEU A 207 -4.53 6.40 -0.03
CA LEU A 207 -3.78 5.18 0.18
C LEU A 207 -3.68 4.40 -1.12
N GLY A 208 -2.47 4.07 -1.54
CA GLY A 208 -2.19 3.17 -2.63
C GLY A 208 -1.40 1.95 -2.17
N ILE A 209 -1.81 0.75 -2.60
CA ILE A 209 -1.09 -0.50 -2.35
C ILE A 209 -0.84 -1.20 -3.68
N ILE A 210 0.42 -1.45 -3.98
CA ILE A 210 0.84 -2.18 -5.18
C ILE A 210 1.11 -3.64 -4.81
N ASP A 211 0.45 -4.56 -5.49
CA ASP A 211 0.86 -5.97 -5.54
C ASP A 211 2.00 -6.12 -6.55
N LEU A 212 3.23 -6.28 -6.06
CA LEU A 212 4.44 -6.40 -6.88
C LEU A 212 4.53 -7.74 -7.62
N LYS A 213 3.74 -8.74 -7.23
CA LYS A 213 3.66 -10.05 -7.91
C LYS A 213 2.80 -9.98 -9.17
N GLN A 214 1.74 -9.14 -9.14
CA GLN A 214 0.76 -9.02 -10.21
C GLN A 214 0.85 -7.71 -11.01
N GLY A 215 1.53 -6.68 -10.47
CA GLY A 215 1.52 -5.34 -11.02
C GLY A 215 0.13 -4.71 -10.97
N ARG A 216 -0.51 -4.79 -9.79
CA ARG A 216 -1.85 -4.25 -9.58
C ARG A 216 -1.81 -3.20 -8.46
N LEU A 217 -2.37 -2.04 -8.74
CA LEU A 217 -2.57 -0.98 -7.76
C LEU A 217 -4.01 -1.06 -7.22
N GLU A 218 -4.16 -1.17 -5.93
CA GLU A 218 -5.40 -0.89 -5.21
C GLU A 218 -5.28 0.50 -4.57
N THR A 219 -6.29 1.34 -4.73
CA THR A 219 -6.36 2.65 -4.08
C THR A 219 -7.59 2.75 -3.19
N VAL A 220 -7.42 3.44 -2.06
CA VAL A 220 -8.51 3.84 -1.17
C VAL A 220 -8.38 5.32 -0.90
N LYS A 221 -9.41 6.08 -1.24
CA LYS A 221 -9.41 7.54 -1.13
C LYS A 221 -10.52 8.01 -0.19
N MET A 222 -10.14 8.88 0.74
CA MET A 222 -11.06 9.50 1.71
C MET A 222 -10.84 11.01 1.70
N GLY A 223 -11.70 11.73 0.98
CA GLY A 223 -11.61 13.17 0.81
C GLY A 223 -10.36 13.66 0.06
N ALA A 224 -9.57 12.76 -0.47
CA ALA A 224 -8.28 13.07 -1.08
C ALA A 224 -8.41 13.49 -2.55
N CYS A 225 -7.44 14.26 -3.01
CA CYS A 225 -7.29 14.70 -4.40
C CYS A 225 -7.11 13.53 -5.37
N SER A 226 -7.17 13.82 -6.67
CA SER A 226 -6.95 12.80 -7.69
C SER A 226 -5.52 12.25 -7.64
N THR A 227 -5.40 10.93 -7.81
CA THR A 227 -4.12 10.25 -8.07
C THR A 227 -3.98 10.02 -9.57
N TYR A 228 -2.79 10.18 -10.11
CA TYR A 228 -2.54 10.05 -11.55
C TYR A 228 -1.67 8.83 -11.83
N ILE A 229 -1.98 8.14 -12.93
CA ILE A 229 -1.11 7.08 -13.46
C ILE A 229 -0.60 7.56 -14.81
N LYS A 230 0.67 7.97 -14.84
CA LYS A 230 1.35 8.31 -16.08
C LYS A 230 1.95 7.04 -16.68
N ARG A 231 1.45 6.68 -17.85
CA ARG A 231 1.90 5.50 -18.59
C ARG A 231 3.24 5.74 -19.29
N ALA A 232 3.94 4.66 -19.57
CA ALA A 232 5.20 4.74 -20.33
C ALA A 232 5.07 5.39 -21.72
N ASN A 233 3.87 5.37 -22.33
CA ASN A 233 3.54 6.03 -23.59
C ASN A 233 3.12 7.51 -23.46
N ASN A 234 3.26 8.09 -22.25
CA ASN A 234 2.82 9.44 -21.85
C ASN A 234 1.30 9.66 -21.76
N ASP A 235 0.47 8.62 -21.88
CA ASP A 235 -0.93 8.72 -21.48
C ASP A 235 -1.03 8.92 -19.97
N VAL A 236 -2.07 9.61 -19.53
CA VAL A 236 -2.31 9.88 -18.13
C VAL A 236 -3.75 9.50 -17.79
N ASP A 237 -3.89 8.46 -16.97
CA ASP A 237 -5.13 8.12 -16.31
C ASP A 237 -5.21 8.86 -14.98
N PHE A 238 -6.41 9.14 -14.49
CA PHE A 238 -6.59 9.73 -13.16
C PHE A 238 -7.66 8.98 -12.38
N ILE A 239 -7.47 8.98 -11.06
CA ILE A 239 -8.33 8.30 -10.09
C ILE A 239 -8.88 9.38 -9.18
N SER A 240 -10.15 9.69 -9.32
CA SER A 240 -10.85 10.65 -8.45
C SER A 240 -11.76 9.90 -7.47
N SER A 241 -12.07 10.54 -6.37
CA SER A 241 -13.04 10.07 -5.39
C SER A 241 -13.97 11.21 -4.98
N SER A 242 -15.21 10.85 -4.65
CA SER A 242 -16.19 11.77 -4.07
C SER A 242 -16.47 11.46 -2.59
N SER A 243 -15.65 10.60 -1.96
CA SER A 243 -15.79 10.26 -0.56
C SER A 243 -15.42 11.43 0.36
N LEU A 244 -16.04 11.46 1.53
CA LEU A 244 -15.70 12.44 2.57
C LEU A 244 -14.38 12.07 3.26
N PRO A 245 -13.66 13.06 3.80
CA PRO A 245 -12.51 12.83 4.67
C PRO A 245 -12.80 11.90 5.85
N VAL A 246 -11.77 11.27 6.40
CA VAL A 246 -11.87 10.47 7.64
C VAL A 246 -12.10 11.39 8.84
N GLY A 247 -12.88 10.93 9.80
CA GLY A 247 -13.23 11.71 11.01
C GLY A 247 -14.54 12.51 10.90
N ILE A 248 -15.23 12.49 9.75
CA ILE A 248 -16.50 13.24 9.57
C ILE A 248 -17.70 12.35 9.92
N LEU A 249 -17.77 11.14 9.38
CA LEU A 249 -18.90 10.23 9.56
C LEU A 249 -18.52 9.03 10.42
N SER A 250 -19.46 8.59 11.27
CA SER A 250 -19.27 7.37 12.08
C SER A 250 -19.26 6.09 11.23
N GLU A 251 -19.97 6.08 10.13
CA GLU A 251 -19.97 4.99 9.16
C GLU A 251 -19.40 5.49 7.85
N ILE A 252 -18.29 4.91 7.41
CA ILE A 252 -17.63 5.24 6.15
C ILE A 252 -17.78 4.11 5.15
N LYS A 253 -18.03 4.47 3.90
CA LYS A 253 -17.95 3.58 2.76
C LYS A 253 -16.65 3.84 2.04
N LEU A 254 -15.79 2.83 1.93
CA LEU A 254 -14.51 2.96 1.25
C LEU A 254 -14.72 3.01 -0.27
N ASP A 255 -14.12 4.00 -0.89
CA ASP A 255 -14.06 4.13 -2.35
C ASP A 255 -12.78 3.44 -2.84
N ARG A 256 -12.92 2.20 -3.32
CA ARG A 256 -11.81 1.34 -3.74
C ARG A 256 -11.75 1.22 -5.25
N HIS A 257 -10.58 1.41 -5.79
CA HIS A 257 -10.32 1.23 -7.22
C HIS A 257 -9.13 0.31 -7.44
N ASN A 258 -9.16 -0.45 -8.53
CA ASN A 258 -8.11 -1.38 -8.91
C ASN A 258 -7.64 -1.08 -10.32
N TYR A 259 -6.32 -0.91 -10.48
CA TYR A 259 -5.68 -0.61 -11.76
C TYR A 259 -4.55 -1.58 -12.05
N LYS A 260 -4.43 -1.96 -13.31
CA LYS A 260 -3.28 -2.72 -13.77
C LYS A 260 -2.13 -1.76 -14.07
N LEU A 261 -0.96 -2.07 -13.56
CA LEU A 261 0.29 -1.37 -13.82
C LEU A 261 1.12 -2.14 -14.84
N ASN A 262 1.87 -1.41 -15.64
CA ASN A 262 2.80 -1.93 -16.62
C ASN A 262 4.23 -1.46 -16.29
N ASP A 263 5.20 -2.03 -16.99
CA ASP A 263 6.59 -1.60 -16.91
C ASP A 263 6.76 -0.13 -17.30
N GLY A 264 7.43 0.65 -16.45
CA GLY A 264 7.68 2.07 -16.67
C GLY A 264 6.52 3.00 -16.35
N ASP A 265 5.44 2.52 -15.74
CA ASP A 265 4.35 3.38 -15.26
C ASP A 265 4.77 4.17 -14.01
N TYR A 266 4.19 5.35 -13.85
CA TYR A 266 4.37 6.21 -12.67
C TYR A 266 3.04 6.46 -12.00
N ILE A 267 3.00 6.36 -10.68
CA ILE A 267 1.87 6.75 -9.84
C ILE A 267 2.24 8.07 -9.19
N ILE A 268 1.42 9.09 -9.40
CA ILE A 268 1.63 10.44 -8.88
C ILE A 268 0.48 10.76 -7.94
N MET A 269 0.79 10.91 -6.66
CA MET A 269 -0.13 11.34 -5.61
C MET A 269 0.22 12.76 -5.21
N VAL A 270 -0.79 13.59 -4.98
CA VAL A 270 -0.60 15.01 -4.66
C VAL A 270 -1.61 15.47 -3.62
N SER A 271 -1.25 16.47 -2.81
CA SER A 271 -2.22 17.21 -1.98
C SER A 271 -2.94 18.29 -2.78
N ASP A 272 -3.97 18.88 -2.16
CA ASP A 272 -4.81 19.90 -2.80
C ASP A 272 -4.04 21.17 -3.12
N GLY A 273 -3.04 21.57 -2.33
CA GLY A 273 -2.21 22.72 -2.62
C GLY A 273 -1.53 22.66 -3.99
N ILE A 274 -1.22 21.45 -4.49
CA ILE A 274 -0.71 21.24 -5.86
C ILE A 274 -1.82 21.45 -6.89
N ILE A 275 -3.00 20.85 -6.67
CA ILE A 275 -4.12 20.97 -7.62
C ILE A 275 -4.60 22.42 -7.70
N ASP A 276 -4.72 23.04 -6.54
CA ASP A 276 -5.24 24.40 -6.38
C ASP A 276 -4.32 25.48 -6.98
N ALA A 277 -3.06 25.17 -7.21
CA ALA A 277 -2.15 26.06 -7.94
C ALA A 277 -2.70 26.49 -9.31
N GLY A 278 -3.52 25.68 -9.96
CA GLY A 278 -4.14 26.03 -11.24
C GLY A 278 -5.48 26.76 -11.14
N LYS A 279 -6.10 26.87 -9.97
CA LYS A 279 -7.47 27.42 -9.82
C LYS A 279 -7.59 28.88 -10.25
N ASN A 280 -6.57 29.68 -9.96
CA ASN A 280 -6.57 31.10 -10.24
C ASN A 280 -6.12 31.47 -11.67
N ASN A 281 -5.90 30.48 -12.51
CA ASN A 281 -5.45 30.64 -13.89
C ASN A 281 -6.48 30.07 -14.87
N ASP A 282 -6.48 30.54 -16.11
CA ASP A 282 -7.35 30.04 -17.20
C ASP A 282 -7.18 28.52 -17.48
N ILE A 283 -6.17 27.88 -16.90
CA ILE A 283 -5.85 26.46 -17.10
C ILE A 283 -6.70 25.54 -16.19
N GLY A 284 -7.17 26.06 -15.03
CA GLY A 284 -8.03 25.33 -14.09
C GLY A 284 -7.37 24.12 -13.42
N GLU A 285 -8.15 23.31 -12.72
CA GLU A 285 -7.69 22.13 -11.94
C GLU A 285 -7.05 21.03 -12.79
N ASN A 286 -7.28 21.02 -14.10
CA ASN A 286 -6.73 20.02 -15.01
C ASN A 286 -5.28 20.30 -15.46
N TRP A 287 -4.65 21.36 -14.95
CA TRP A 287 -3.30 21.76 -15.36
C TRP A 287 -2.28 20.61 -15.23
N LEU A 288 -2.39 19.83 -14.15
CA LEU A 288 -1.46 18.73 -13.86
C LEU A 288 -1.55 17.62 -14.91
N ILE A 289 -2.75 17.26 -15.38
CA ILE A 289 -2.92 16.26 -16.44
C ILE A 289 -2.21 16.70 -17.72
N TYR A 290 -2.42 17.95 -18.14
CA TYR A 290 -1.78 18.50 -19.34
C TYR A 290 -0.27 18.59 -19.18
N PHE A 291 0.19 18.95 -18.00
CA PHE A 291 1.61 19.01 -17.68
C PHE A 291 2.24 17.62 -17.72
N LEU A 292 1.67 16.65 -17.05
CA LEU A 292 2.16 15.27 -16.99
C LEU A 292 2.24 14.63 -18.40
N LYS A 293 1.27 14.88 -19.27
CA LYS A 293 1.29 14.38 -20.66
C LYS A 293 2.48 14.91 -21.47
N LYS A 294 2.94 16.12 -21.18
CA LYS A 294 4.08 16.76 -21.87
C LYS A 294 5.43 16.51 -21.20
N LEU A 295 5.39 16.02 -19.96
CA LEU A 295 6.58 15.84 -19.16
C LEU A 295 7.38 14.61 -19.65
N ASN A 296 8.59 14.85 -20.14
CA ASN A 296 9.52 13.82 -20.59
C ASN A 296 10.66 13.69 -19.58
N THR A 297 10.44 12.86 -18.54
CA THR A 297 11.49 12.47 -17.60
C THR A 297 11.25 11.05 -17.14
N TYR A 298 12.33 10.36 -16.79
CA TYR A 298 12.30 8.97 -16.32
C TYR A 298 12.71 8.85 -14.84
N ASP A 299 13.11 9.96 -14.23
CA ASP A 299 13.50 10.04 -12.82
C ASP A 299 12.35 10.58 -11.98
N PRO A 300 11.86 9.83 -10.95
CA PRO A 300 10.84 10.31 -10.04
C PRO A 300 11.18 11.62 -9.35
N LYS A 301 12.45 11.83 -8.97
CA LYS A 301 12.88 13.07 -8.32
C LYS A 301 12.76 14.27 -9.25
N GLU A 302 13.28 14.14 -10.47
CA GLU A 302 13.17 15.18 -11.48
C GLU A 302 11.71 15.50 -11.82
N MET A 303 10.84 14.48 -11.79
CA MET A 303 9.40 14.67 -12.00
C MET A 303 8.78 15.51 -10.89
N ILE A 304 9.12 15.24 -9.64
CA ILE A 304 8.66 16.01 -8.47
C ILE A 304 9.12 17.46 -8.59
N ASP A 305 10.42 17.67 -8.83
CA ASP A 305 11.00 19.03 -8.92
C ASP A 305 10.25 19.84 -9.99
N LYS A 306 10.01 19.27 -11.17
CA LYS A 306 9.26 19.94 -12.24
C LYS A 306 7.78 20.20 -11.93
N ILE A 307 7.12 19.29 -11.19
CA ILE A 307 5.73 19.51 -10.76
C ILE A 307 5.67 20.63 -9.73
N MET A 308 6.57 20.62 -8.74
CA MET A 308 6.66 21.66 -7.71
C MET A 308 6.97 23.04 -8.33
N ASP A 309 8.00 23.11 -9.17
CA ASP A 309 8.36 24.36 -9.86
C ASP A 309 7.17 24.92 -10.65
N ARG A 310 6.45 24.05 -11.37
CA ARG A 310 5.28 24.48 -12.13
C ARG A 310 4.13 24.94 -11.23
N ALA A 311 3.89 24.29 -10.11
CA ALA A 311 2.88 24.71 -9.15
C ALA A 311 3.22 26.08 -8.55
N LEU A 312 4.49 26.31 -8.18
CA LEU A 312 4.97 27.60 -7.67
C LEU A 312 4.83 28.72 -8.72
N GLU A 313 5.22 28.48 -9.96
CA GLU A 313 5.03 29.43 -11.07
C GLU A 313 3.56 29.85 -11.23
N LEU A 314 2.63 28.89 -11.12
CA LEU A 314 1.20 29.14 -11.23
C LEU A 314 0.66 29.98 -10.07
N GLN A 315 1.26 29.91 -8.91
CA GLN A 315 0.91 30.69 -7.72
C GLN A 315 1.75 31.97 -7.55
N LEU A 316 2.52 32.36 -8.57
CA LEU A 316 3.41 33.54 -8.53
C LEU A 316 4.37 33.50 -7.33
N ASP A 317 4.94 32.32 -7.09
CA ASP A 317 5.88 32.03 -6.00
C ASP A 317 5.33 32.24 -4.59
N LYS A 318 3.99 32.30 -4.43
CA LYS A 318 3.33 32.38 -3.13
C LYS A 318 2.68 31.05 -2.79
N ILE A 319 3.12 30.41 -1.70
CA ILE A 319 2.56 29.14 -1.26
C ILE A 319 1.29 29.40 -0.43
N GLU A 320 0.13 29.23 -1.04
CA GLU A 320 -1.17 29.50 -0.41
C GLU A 320 -1.64 28.36 0.49
N ASP A 321 -1.25 27.13 0.21
CA ASP A 321 -1.50 25.95 1.03
C ASP A 321 -0.33 24.97 1.01
N ASP A 322 -0.33 24.01 1.94
CA ASP A 322 0.70 22.98 2.00
C ASP A 322 0.70 22.16 0.70
N MET A 323 1.86 21.90 0.16
CA MET A 323 2.04 21.21 -1.12
C MET A 323 2.84 19.94 -0.94
N THR A 324 2.27 18.80 -1.32
CA THR A 324 2.95 17.51 -1.29
C THR A 324 2.82 16.82 -2.63
N VAL A 325 3.93 16.30 -3.13
CA VAL A 325 4.00 15.44 -4.32
C VAL A 325 4.76 14.17 -3.98
N MET A 326 4.18 13.04 -4.32
CA MET A 326 4.81 11.73 -4.25
C MET A 326 4.74 11.06 -5.61
N VAL A 327 5.86 10.57 -6.10
CA VAL A 327 5.98 9.87 -7.39
C VAL A 327 6.57 8.50 -7.16
N THR A 328 5.83 7.47 -7.53
CA THR A 328 6.25 6.08 -7.48
C THR A 328 6.41 5.54 -8.90
N LYS A 329 7.62 5.16 -9.26
CA LYS A 329 7.93 4.46 -10.52
C LYS A 329 7.80 2.97 -10.33
N VAL A 330 7.14 2.31 -11.26
CA VAL A 330 6.97 0.85 -11.26
C VAL A 330 7.71 0.27 -12.46
N ASN A 331 8.64 -0.65 -12.19
CA ASN A 331 9.38 -1.36 -13.23
C ASN A 331 9.16 -2.85 -13.09
N ARG A 332 9.14 -3.54 -14.23
CA ARG A 332 9.10 -5.01 -14.26
C ARG A 332 10.51 -5.57 -14.02
N LEU A 333 10.62 -6.52 -13.11
CA LEU A 333 11.84 -7.30 -12.92
C LEU A 333 12.06 -8.19 -14.15
N LYS A 334 13.30 -8.23 -14.65
CA LYS A 334 13.70 -9.04 -15.83
C LYS A 334 13.96 -10.48 -15.46
#